data_b9570355f95a75f0ee845d4eaf8186f7
#
_entry.id   b9570355f95a75f0ee845d4eaf8186f7
#
_cell.length_a   1.000
_cell.length_b   1.000
_cell.length_c   1.000
_cell.angle_alpha   90.00
_cell.angle_beta   90.00
_cell.angle_gamma   90.00
#
_symmetry.space_group_name_H-M   'P 1'
#
loop_
_entity.id
_entity.type
_entity.pdbx_description
1 polymer ?
#
loop_
_entity_poly.entity_id
_entity_poly.type
_entity_poly.pdbx_seq_one_letter_code
_entity_poly.pdbx_strand_id
1 'polypeptide(L)'
;DIPRVSTETYIRFSTDAEQMAYYGVTYRQLYLRLKELLGANNIYEINSGGESVPVVVGNNTMDSATLLGNTITNDKGIDIPLEYLVKEVRSEDYKLLTANEDGEFSAIDIDRISEREAEKMMDYVGKITEDTPVKASFRGGYFSSRLMIGELIMVLAVALLLLFFILAAQFESIIQPMIILLEVVIDVAMVMLALYVCGESLNIMSMIGIIVACGIIINDSILKVDTINRLYRRNKQDGNAGNLHLLKAIMTAGHMRLKPIVMTSLTTVLAIVPLLHRGDMGSALQYPLSFAIIIGMSVGTMVSLFLVPLMYYLIYRK
;
A
#
# COMPACT_ATOMS: atom_id res chain seq x y z
N ASP A 1 -12.09 -18.70 -6.94
CA ASP A 1 -11.59 -19.37 -8.15
C ASP A 1 -10.08 -19.49 -8.01
N ILE A 2 -9.61 -20.73 -7.95
CA ILE A 2 -8.19 -21.01 -8.06
C ILE A 2 -7.89 -20.84 -9.55
N PRO A 3 -7.10 -19.85 -9.98
CA PRO A 3 -6.69 -19.76 -11.35
C PRO A 3 -5.94 -21.06 -11.65
N ARG A 4 -6.55 -21.94 -12.47
CA ARG A 4 -5.83 -23.09 -12.98
C ARG A 4 -4.65 -22.50 -13.73
N VAL A 5 -3.47 -22.91 -13.34
CA VAL A 5 -2.26 -22.62 -14.12
C VAL A 5 -2.60 -23.11 -15.54
N SER A 6 -2.88 -22.18 -16.45
CA SER A 6 -3.32 -22.55 -17.79
C SER A 6 -2.13 -23.15 -18.51
N THR A 7 -2.19 -24.46 -18.73
CA THR A 7 -1.27 -25.15 -19.62
C THR A 7 -1.78 -25.01 -21.06
N GLU A 8 -0.87 -24.83 -21.98
CA GLU A 8 -1.16 -24.83 -23.41
C GLU A 8 -0.42 -25.99 -24.04
N THR A 9 -1.15 -26.76 -24.84
CA THR A 9 -0.53 -27.82 -25.64
C THR A 9 0.09 -27.20 -26.88
N TYR A 10 1.38 -27.35 -27.03
CA TYR A 10 2.09 -26.89 -28.21
C TYR A 10 2.79 -28.04 -28.94
N ILE A 11 3.01 -27.86 -30.21
CA ILE A 11 3.72 -28.79 -31.06
C ILE A 11 5.16 -28.31 -31.16
N ARG A 12 6.08 -29.11 -30.66
CA ARG A 12 7.51 -28.88 -30.78
C ARG A 12 8.05 -29.69 -31.92
N PHE A 13 8.68 -29.05 -32.88
CA PHE A 13 9.42 -29.71 -33.93
C PHE A 13 10.85 -29.99 -33.45
N SER A 14 11.15 -31.25 -33.16
CA SER A 14 12.49 -31.69 -32.78
C SER A 14 13.25 -32.10 -34.02
N THR A 15 14.41 -31.51 -34.24
CA THR A 15 15.25 -31.80 -35.41
C THR A 15 16.23 -32.93 -35.09
N ASP A 16 16.49 -33.79 -36.04
CA ASP A 16 17.48 -34.84 -35.96
C ASP A 16 18.79 -34.38 -36.66
N ALA A 17 19.80 -34.08 -35.84
CA ALA A 17 21.06 -33.51 -36.30
C ALA A 17 21.85 -34.51 -37.22
N GLU A 18 21.73 -35.82 -36.96
CA GLU A 18 22.40 -36.85 -37.74
C GLU A 18 21.77 -36.95 -39.15
N GLN A 19 20.43 -36.95 -39.20
CA GLN A 19 19.69 -36.96 -40.45
C GLN A 19 19.92 -35.67 -41.26
N MET A 20 19.94 -34.52 -40.61
CA MET A 20 20.25 -33.25 -41.25
C MET A 20 21.65 -33.26 -41.88
N ALA A 21 22.65 -33.77 -41.15
CA ALA A 21 23.99 -33.89 -41.69
C ALA A 21 24.08 -34.89 -42.84
N TYR A 22 23.38 -36.04 -42.73
CA TYR A 22 23.33 -37.05 -43.78
C TYR A 22 22.75 -36.53 -45.08
N TYR A 23 21.64 -35.77 -45.02
CA TYR A 23 20.98 -35.21 -46.20
C TYR A 23 21.59 -33.87 -46.66
N GLY A 24 22.54 -33.31 -45.91
CA GLY A 24 23.20 -32.06 -46.27
C GLY A 24 22.26 -30.84 -46.16
N VAL A 25 21.36 -30.83 -45.17
CA VAL A 25 20.44 -29.72 -44.87
C VAL A 25 20.91 -28.98 -43.65
N THR A 26 21.00 -27.65 -43.73
CA THR A 26 21.39 -26.78 -42.64
C THR A 26 20.16 -26.36 -41.80
N TYR A 27 20.37 -26.05 -40.49
CA TYR A 27 19.31 -25.52 -39.64
C TYR A 27 18.66 -24.25 -40.20
N ARG A 28 19.45 -23.40 -40.84
CA ARG A 28 18.95 -22.17 -41.47
C ARG A 28 17.98 -22.46 -42.61
N GLN A 29 18.31 -23.40 -43.47
CA GLN A 29 17.43 -23.82 -44.59
C GLN A 29 16.14 -24.42 -44.04
N LEU A 30 16.22 -25.32 -43.10
CA LEU A 30 15.08 -25.92 -42.43
C LEU A 30 14.19 -24.87 -41.76
N TYR A 31 14.77 -23.96 -40.99
CA TYR A 31 14.03 -22.87 -40.33
C TYR A 31 13.31 -21.97 -41.34
N LEU A 32 13.97 -21.57 -42.42
CA LEU A 32 13.37 -20.73 -43.45
C LEU A 32 12.22 -21.46 -44.13
N ARG A 33 12.38 -22.76 -44.43
CA ARG A 33 11.34 -23.56 -45.05
C ARG A 33 10.14 -23.78 -44.12
N LEU A 34 10.36 -24.09 -42.85
CA LEU A 34 9.29 -24.19 -41.85
C LEU A 34 8.58 -22.84 -41.65
N LYS A 35 9.33 -21.74 -41.58
CA LYS A 35 8.76 -20.41 -41.52
C LYS A 35 7.91 -20.04 -42.73
N GLU A 36 8.33 -20.44 -43.90
CA GLU A 36 7.56 -20.24 -45.14
C GLU A 36 6.25 -21.05 -45.15
N LEU A 37 6.30 -22.30 -44.70
CA LEU A 37 5.15 -23.19 -44.65
C LEU A 37 4.17 -22.87 -43.52
N LEU A 38 4.68 -22.52 -42.35
CA LEU A 38 3.88 -22.13 -41.21
C LEU A 38 3.48 -20.64 -41.24
N GLY A 39 3.93 -19.92 -42.23
CA GLY A 39 3.98 -18.47 -42.33
C GLY A 39 2.69 -17.73 -42.03
N ALA A 40 2.50 -17.43 -40.77
CA ALA A 40 1.79 -16.25 -40.36
C ALA A 40 2.76 -15.07 -40.45
N ASN A 41 2.93 -14.47 -41.62
CA ASN A 41 3.77 -13.31 -41.80
C ASN A 41 3.01 -12.06 -41.37
N ASN A 42 3.42 -11.47 -40.23
CA ASN A 42 2.93 -10.18 -39.80
C ASN A 42 3.43 -9.12 -40.80
N ILE A 43 2.53 -8.55 -41.61
CA ILE A 43 2.91 -7.60 -42.67
C ILE A 43 2.95 -6.17 -42.06
N TYR A 44 1.94 -5.80 -41.29
CA TYR A 44 1.86 -4.52 -40.58
C TYR A 44 0.82 -4.59 -39.47
N GLU A 45 0.84 -3.59 -38.60
CA GLU A 45 -0.11 -3.45 -37.51
C GLU A 45 -1.06 -2.30 -37.80
N ILE A 46 -2.36 -2.51 -37.63
CA ILE A 46 -3.39 -1.47 -37.70
C ILE A 46 -3.78 -1.05 -36.30
N ASN A 47 -3.71 0.25 -36.04
CA ASN A 47 -4.21 0.82 -34.80
C ASN A 47 -5.72 1.08 -34.95
N SER A 48 -6.56 0.27 -34.32
CA SER A 48 -8.01 0.41 -34.34
C SER A 48 -8.52 0.56 -32.92
N GLY A 49 -9.08 1.74 -32.59
CA GLY A 49 -9.71 1.99 -31.30
C GLY A 49 -8.77 1.97 -30.09
N GLY A 50 -7.45 2.16 -30.30
CA GLY A 50 -6.44 2.12 -29.23
C GLY A 50 -5.82 0.73 -29.02
N GLU A 51 -6.22 -0.27 -29.77
CA GLU A 51 -5.61 -1.60 -29.81
C GLU A 51 -4.83 -1.80 -31.10
N SER A 52 -3.62 -2.38 -30.98
CA SER A 52 -2.80 -2.77 -32.11
C SER A 52 -3.26 -4.13 -32.61
N VAL A 53 -3.85 -4.17 -33.84
CA VAL A 53 -4.31 -5.39 -34.47
C VAL A 53 -3.31 -5.79 -35.55
N PRO A 54 -2.60 -6.93 -35.43
CA PRO A 54 -1.68 -7.38 -36.43
C PRO A 54 -2.41 -7.88 -37.67
N VAL A 55 -2.01 -7.42 -38.86
CA VAL A 55 -2.45 -7.96 -40.14
C VAL A 55 -1.52 -9.07 -40.57
N VAL A 56 -2.04 -10.29 -40.55
CA VAL A 56 -1.29 -11.51 -40.82
C VAL A 56 -1.72 -12.08 -42.17
N VAL A 57 -0.75 -12.36 -43.04
CA VAL A 57 -0.98 -13.13 -44.29
C VAL A 57 -0.33 -14.49 -44.14
N GLY A 58 -1.14 -15.53 -44.20
CA GLY A 58 -0.68 -16.90 -44.09
C GLY A 58 -1.83 -17.90 -44.10
N ASN A 59 -1.53 -19.15 -44.29
CA ASN A 59 -2.52 -20.22 -44.25
C ASN A 59 -2.58 -20.76 -42.81
N ASN A 60 -3.57 -20.33 -42.03
CA ASN A 60 -3.70 -20.62 -40.60
C ASN A 60 -4.24 -22.05 -40.29
N THR A 61 -4.35 -22.92 -41.30
CA THR A 61 -5.01 -24.23 -41.19
C THR A 61 -4.16 -25.41 -41.72
N MET A 62 -2.84 -25.24 -41.78
CA MET A 62 -2.00 -26.35 -42.19
C MET A 62 -1.88 -27.36 -41.07
N ASP A 63 -2.46 -28.55 -41.23
CA ASP A 63 -2.30 -29.68 -40.33
C ASP A 63 -0.84 -30.14 -40.32
N SER A 64 -0.34 -30.58 -39.15
CA SER A 64 1.04 -31.03 -38.97
C SER A 64 1.42 -32.18 -39.94
N ALA A 65 0.47 -33.06 -40.27
CA ALA A 65 0.68 -34.11 -41.23
C ALA A 65 0.93 -33.56 -42.65
N THR A 66 0.21 -32.53 -43.06
CA THR A 66 0.40 -31.86 -44.34
C THR A 66 1.72 -31.09 -44.39
N LEU A 67 2.13 -30.51 -43.24
CA LEU A 67 3.40 -29.80 -43.12
C LEU A 67 4.59 -30.76 -43.28
N LEU A 68 4.58 -31.90 -42.59
CA LEU A 68 5.65 -32.89 -42.66
C LEU A 68 5.75 -33.58 -44.04
N GLY A 69 4.67 -33.62 -44.80
CA GLY A 69 4.65 -34.13 -46.18
C GLY A 69 5.31 -33.20 -47.22
N ASN A 70 5.62 -31.93 -46.86
CA ASN A 70 6.35 -31.03 -47.76
C ASN A 70 7.82 -31.39 -47.83
N THR A 71 8.49 -30.91 -48.88
CA THR A 71 9.90 -31.19 -49.16
C THR A 71 10.76 -29.93 -48.99
N ILE A 72 12.03 -30.16 -48.68
CA ILE A 72 13.10 -29.17 -48.69
C ILE A 72 14.18 -29.62 -49.68
N THR A 73 14.61 -28.70 -50.52
CA THR A 73 15.66 -28.99 -51.50
C THR A 73 17.03 -28.69 -50.87
N ASN A 74 17.95 -29.67 -50.88
CA ASN A 74 19.31 -29.49 -50.39
C ASN A 74 20.19 -28.76 -51.40
N ASP A 75 21.44 -28.45 -51.02
CA ASP A 75 22.42 -27.78 -51.88
C ASP A 75 22.79 -28.57 -53.16
N LYS A 76 22.45 -29.86 -53.19
CA LYS A 76 22.67 -30.75 -54.34
C LYS A 76 21.45 -30.85 -55.26
N GLY A 77 20.38 -30.13 -55.01
CA GLY A 77 19.15 -30.16 -55.78
C GLY A 77 18.24 -31.37 -55.56
N ILE A 78 18.42 -32.07 -54.40
CA ILE A 78 17.60 -33.24 -54.06
C ILE A 78 16.49 -32.79 -53.11
N ASP A 79 15.24 -33.16 -53.41
CA ASP A 79 14.09 -32.89 -52.55
C ASP A 79 13.96 -33.96 -51.47
N ILE A 80 13.97 -33.52 -50.23
CA ILE A 80 13.93 -34.35 -49.03
C ILE A 80 12.65 -34.05 -48.25
N PRO A 81 11.79 -35.02 -47.94
CA PRO A 81 10.62 -34.83 -47.09
C PRO A 81 10.99 -34.34 -45.70
N LEU A 82 10.24 -33.40 -45.18
CA LEU A 82 10.49 -32.83 -43.84
C LEU A 82 10.33 -33.87 -42.71
N GLU A 83 9.52 -34.91 -42.90
CA GLU A 83 9.34 -36.02 -41.98
C GLU A 83 10.61 -36.77 -41.61
N TYR A 84 11.64 -36.78 -42.52
CA TYR A 84 12.94 -37.37 -42.22
C TYR A 84 13.87 -36.49 -41.39
N LEU A 85 13.60 -35.19 -41.34
CA LEU A 85 14.43 -34.19 -40.69
C LEU A 85 13.85 -33.73 -39.38
N VAL A 86 12.52 -33.84 -39.22
CA VAL A 86 11.80 -33.23 -38.10
C VAL A 86 10.78 -34.22 -37.51
N LYS A 87 10.79 -34.35 -36.21
CA LYS A 87 9.81 -35.13 -35.44
C LYS A 87 8.87 -34.20 -34.72
N GLU A 88 7.57 -34.46 -34.84
CA GLU A 88 6.55 -33.78 -34.02
C GLU A 88 6.52 -34.36 -32.59
N VAL A 89 6.69 -33.51 -31.62
CA VAL A 89 6.55 -33.86 -30.21
C VAL A 89 5.48 -32.94 -29.60
N ARG A 90 4.38 -33.52 -29.15
CA ARG A 90 3.37 -32.78 -28.41
C ARG A 90 3.85 -32.59 -26.96
N SER A 91 3.91 -31.38 -26.51
CA SER A 91 4.31 -31.02 -25.17
C SER A 91 3.31 -30.08 -24.54
N GLU A 92 3.10 -30.20 -23.26
CA GLU A 92 2.33 -29.26 -22.50
C GLU A 92 3.28 -28.38 -21.71
N ASP A 93 3.07 -27.10 -21.75
CA ASP A 93 3.83 -26.14 -20.98
C ASP A 93 2.90 -25.04 -20.45
N TYR A 94 3.40 -24.26 -19.53
CA TYR A 94 2.63 -23.16 -18.99
C TYR A 94 2.44 -22.06 -20.04
N LYS A 95 1.20 -21.59 -20.19
CA LYS A 95 0.87 -20.50 -21.10
C LYS A 95 1.56 -19.20 -20.73
N LEU A 96 1.74 -18.96 -19.42
CA LEU A 96 2.39 -17.80 -18.88
C LEU A 96 3.29 -18.21 -17.72
N LEU A 97 4.56 -17.89 -17.83
CA LEU A 97 5.52 -17.97 -16.73
C LEU A 97 5.73 -16.56 -16.18
N THR A 98 5.40 -16.37 -14.90
CA THR A 98 5.68 -15.13 -14.20
C THR A 98 6.89 -15.33 -13.30
N ALA A 99 7.83 -14.39 -13.34
CA ALA A 99 9.04 -14.43 -12.52
C ALA A 99 9.27 -13.05 -11.89
N ASN A 100 9.85 -13.06 -10.70
CA ASN A 100 10.32 -11.86 -10.00
C ASN A 100 11.79 -12.06 -9.57
N GLU A 101 12.30 -11.18 -8.71
CA GLU A 101 13.67 -11.27 -8.17
C GLU A 101 13.93 -12.57 -7.38
N ASP A 102 12.89 -13.21 -6.85
CA ASP A 102 12.98 -14.45 -6.08
C ASP A 102 12.89 -15.71 -6.96
N GLY A 103 12.60 -15.58 -8.26
CA GLY A 103 12.44 -16.67 -9.22
C GLY A 103 11.04 -16.76 -9.84
N GLU A 104 10.72 -17.94 -10.39
CA GLU A 104 9.42 -18.22 -11.00
C GLU A 104 8.34 -18.39 -9.92
N PHE A 105 7.18 -17.77 -10.14
CA PHE A 105 6.04 -17.88 -9.23
C PHE A 105 4.71 -18.06 -9.96
N SER A 106 3.75 -18.68 -9.30
CA SER A 106 2.36 -18.72 -9.72
C SER A 106 1.52 -17.86 -8.78
N ALA A 107 0.82 -16.87 -9.32
CA ALA A 107 -0.05 -15.99 -8.54
C ALA A 107 -1.44 -16.63 -8.40
N ILE A 108 -1.95 -16.63 -7.19
CA ILE A 108 -3.35 -16.98 -6.87
C ILE A 108 -4.03 -15.71 -6.42
N ASP A 109 -4.87 -15.13 -7.26
CA ASP A 109 -5.63 -13.95 -6.92
C ASP A 109 -6.93 -14.32 -6.22
N ILE A 110 -7.15 -13.71 -5.06
CA ILE A 110 -8.34 -13.92 -4.25
C ILE A 110 -9.03 -12.58 -4.06
N ASP A 111 -10.14 -12.39 -4.75
CA ASP A 111 -10.94 -11.20 -4.66
C ASP A 111 -11.95 -11.27 -3.50
N ARG A 112 -12.23 -10.11 -2.89
CA ARG A 112 -13.32 -9.92 -1.90
C ARG A 112 -13.21 -10.80 -0.66
N ILE A 113 -12.01 -11.01 -0.15
CA ILE A 113 -11.79 -11.71 1.10
C ILE A 113 -11.85 -10.71 2.28
N SER A 114 -12.47 -11.11 3.39
CA SER A 114 -12.43 -10.31 4.62
C SER A 114 -11.07 -10.41 5.30
N GLU A 115 -10.71 -9.40 6.09
CA GLU A 115 -9.42 -9.37 6.83
C GLU A 115 -9.20 -10.60 7.71
N ARG A 116 -10.24 -11.08 8.39
CA ARG A 116 -10.18 -12.27 9.25
C ARG A 116 -9.96 -13.56 8.46
N GLU A 117 -10.52 -13.63 7.27
CA GLU A 117 -10.35 -14.80 6.40
C GLU A 117 -8.96 -14.78 5.76
N ALA A 118 -8.43 -13.59 5.39
CA ALA A 118 -7.08 -13.43 4.91
C ALA A 118 -6.04 -13.91 5.94
N GLU A 119 -6.20 -13.54 7.22
CA GLU A 119 -5.32 -14.01 8.29
C GLU A 119 -5.34 -15.52 8.49
N LYS A 120 -6.55 -16.11 8.48
CA LYS A 120 -6.68 -17.58 8.59
C LYS A 120 -6.05 -18.31 7.41
N MET A 121 -6.20 -17.75 6.21
CA MET A 121 -5.62 -18.31 5.00
C MET A 121 -4.09 -18.23 5.02
N MET A 122 -3.53 -17.11 5.49
CA MET A 122 -2.08 -16.96 5.69
C MET A 122 -1.53 -18.03 6.64
N ASP A 123 -2.16 -18.19 7.79
CA ASP A 123 -1.75 -19.18 8.79
C ASP A 123 -1.86 -20.62 8.25
N TYR A 124 -2.92 -20.90 7.49
CA TYR A 124 -3.12 -22.19 6.86
C TYR A 124 -2.10 -22.48 5.76
N VAL A 125 -1.87 -21.53 4.85
CA VAL A 125 -0.90 -21.66 3.76
C VAL A 125 0.52 -21.71 4.34
N GLY A 126 0.84 -20.88 5.34
CA GLY A 126 2.12 -20.92 6.03
C GLY A 126 2.44 -22.30 6.59
N LYS A 127 1.49 -22.94 7.27
CA LYS A 127 1.65 -24.30 7.81
C LYS A 127 1.85 -25.37 6.74
N ILE A 128 1.18 -25.24 5.59
CA ILE A 128 1.33 -26.22 4.49
C ILE A 128 2.71 -26.04 3.81
N THR A 129 3.20 -24.83 3.72
CA THR A 129 4.46 -24.55 3.02
C THR A 129 5.70 -24.77 3.89
N GLU A 130 5.57 -24.89 5.22
CA GLU A 130 6.72 -25.18 6.12
C GLU A 130 7.43 -26.49 5.75
N ASP A 131 6.68 -27.52 5.35
CA ASP A 131 7.22 -28.85 5.01
C ASP A 131 7.48 -29.03 3.49
N THR A 132 7.32 -27.97 2.69
CA THR A 132 7.49 -28.05 1.23
C THR A 132 8.63 -27.14 0.75
N PRO A 133 9.28 -27.45 -0.38
CA PRO A 133 10.28 -26.56 -0.97
C PRO A 133 9.68 -25.27 -1.57
N VAL A 134 8.36 -25.10 -1.53
CA VAL A 134 7.64 -23.95 -2.09
C VAL A 134 7.55 -22.86 -1.04
N LYS A 135 7.96 -21.65 -1.41
CA LYS A 135 7.81 -20.46 -0.56
C LYS A 135 6.51 -19.72 -0.93
N ALA A 136 5.64 -19.53 0.05
CA ALA A 136 4.47 -18.68 -0.10
C ALA A 136 4.81 -17.24 0.23
N SER A 137 4.55 -16.31 -0.69
CA SER A 137 4.62 -14.87 -0.43
C SER A 137 3.23 -14.26 -0.61
N PHE A 138 2.79 -13.50 0.39
CA PHE A 138 1.50 -12.84 0.35
C PHE A 138 1.68 -11.40 -0.08
N ARG A 139 0.95 -10.99 -1.13
CA ARG A 139 0.98 -9.64 -1.68
C ARG A 139 -0.45 -9.13 -1.85
N GLY A 140 -0.61 -7.82 -1.89
CA GLY A 140 -1.91 -7.19 -2.09
C GLY A 140 -2.12 -6.00 -1.15
N GLY A 141 -3.16 -5.22 -1.41
CA GLY A 141 -3.44 -3.98 -0.68
C GLY A 141 -3.55 -4.17 0.84
N TYR A 142 -4.14 -5.27 1.29
CA TYR A 142 -4.26 -5.61 2.71
C TYR A 142 -2.89 -5.77 3.38
N PHE A 143 -2.00 -6.56 2.80
CA PHE A 143 -0.67 -6.83 3.39
C PHE A 143 0.23 -5.61 3.36
N SER A 144 0.25 -4.89 2.24
CA SER A 144 0.99 -3.64 2.12
C SER A 144 0.50 -2.61 3.12
N SER A 145 -0.80 -2.46 3.29
CA SER A 145 -1.39 -1.53 4.26
C SER A 145 -1.01 -1.90 5.69
N ARG A 146 -1.06 -3.18 6.06
CA ARG A 146 -0.72 -3.63 7.41
C ARG A 146 0.76 -3.40 7.76
N LEU A 147 1.67 -3.70 6.84
CA LEU A 147 3.10 -3.43 7.03
C LEU A 147 3.35 -1.92 7.19
N MET A 148 2.79 -1.10 6.30
CA MET A 148 2.93 0.36 6.36
C MET A 148 2.30 0.98 7.61
N ILE A 149 1.16 0.46 8.10
CA ILE A 149 0.55 0.90 9.36
C ILE A 149 1.51 0.61 10.53
N GLY A 150 2.15 -0.56 10.57
CA GLY A 150 3.15 -0.90 11.58
C GLY A 150 4.34 0.08 11.58
N GLU A 151 4.86 0.41 10.40
CA GLU A 151 5.93 1.40 10.22
C GLU A 151 5.48 2.80 10.67
N LEU A 152 4.26 3.23 10.31
CA LEU A 152 3.72 4.53 10.73
C LEU A 152 3.55 4.62 12.25
N ILE A 153 3.10 3.55 12.92
CA ILE A 153 3.01 3.50 14.38
C ILE A 153 4.40 3.63 15.02
N MET A 154 5.40 2.96 14.46
CA MET A 154 6.78 3.07 14.92
C MET A 154 7.31 4.50 14.78
N VAL A 155 7.08 5.11 13.60
CA VAL A 155 7.46 6.52 13.36
C VAL A 155 6.77 7.46 14.33
N LEU A 156 5.46 7.27 14.56
CA LEU A 156 4.70 8.07 15.53
C LEU A 156 5.27 7.90 16.94
N ALA A 157 5.58 6.68 17.38
CA ALA A 157 6.15 6.43 18.69
C ALA A 157 7.51 7.12 18.89
N VAL A 158 8.39 7.03 17.88
CA VAL A 158 9.71 7.72 17.90
C VAL A 158 9.51 9.24 17.94
N ALA A 159 8.59 9.77 17.11
CA ALA A 159 8.29 11.21 17.11
C ALA A 159 7.78 11.71 18.46
N LEU A 160 6.86 10.97 19.10
CA LEU A 160 6.35 11.30 20.43
C LEU A 160 7.44 11.22 21.51
N LEU A 161 8.35 10.25 21.40
CA LEU A 161 9.48 10.12 22.31
C LEU A 161 10.45 11.32 22.19
N LEU A 162 10.80 11.71 20.95
CA LEU A 162 11.63 12.89 20.71
C LEU A 162 10.94 14.16 21.20
N LEU A 163 9.65 14.30 20.92
CA LEU A 163 8.85 15.42 21.41
C LEU A 163 8.87 15.49 22.94
N PHE A 164 8.72 14.34 23.63
CA PHE A 164 8.80 14.28 25.09
C PHE A 164 10.11 14.88 25.60
N PHE A 165 11.26 14.51 25.04
CA PHE A 165 12.54 15.04 25.47
C PHE A 165 12.68 16.53 25.18
N ILE A 166 12.23 16.99 24.01
CA ILE A 166 12.26 18.42 23.68
C ILE A 166 11.40 19.21 24.64
N LEU A 167 10.18 18.76 24.95
CA LEU A 167 9.28 19.43 25.89
C LEU A 167 9.80 19.37 27.33
N ALA A 168 10.41 18.26 27.76
CA ALA A 168 11.00 18.13 29.06
C ALA A 168 12.15 19.16 29.26
N ALA A 169 12.97 19.34 28.23
CA ALA A 169 14.01 20.37 28.24
C ALA A 169 13.43 21.80 28.21
N GLN A 170 12.38 22.04 27.40
CA GLN A 170 11.76 23.36 27.28
C GLN A 170 11.03 23.82 28.54
N PHE A 171 10.31 22.91 29.20
CA PHE A 171 9.54 23.23 30.41
C PHE A 171 10.34 23.06 31.71
N GLU A 172 11.55 22.53 31.65
CA GLU A 172 12.37 22.16 32.82
C GLU A 172 11.57 21.24 33.79
N SER A 173 10.73 20.40 33.24
CA SER A 173 9.80 19.54 34.00
C SER A 173 9.46 18.29 33.18
N ILE A 174 9.43 17.14 33.84
CA ILE A 174 9.01 15.87 33.21
C ILE A 174 7.47 15.74 33.24
N ILE A 175 6.82 16.38 34.20
CA ILE A 175 5.38 16.25 34.45
C ILE A 175 4.55 16.92 33.32
N GLN A 176 4.96 18.09 32.89
CA GLN A 176 4.22 18.86 31.91
C GLN A 176 4.14 18.17 30.53
N PRO A 177 5.23 17.61 29.97
CA PRO A 177 5.16 16.77 28.77
C PRO A 177 4.26 15.55 28.94
N MET A 178 4.23 14.92 30.12
CA MET A 178 3.35 13.78 30.38
C MET A 178 1.86 14.15 30.28
N ILE A 179 1.47 15.37 30.72
CA ILE A 179 0.10 15.85 30.55
C ILE A 179 -0.26 15.99 29.08
N ILE A 180 0.65 16.54 28.25
CA ILE A 180 0.45 16.74 26.81
C ILE A 180 0.38 15.39 26.10
N LEU A 181 1.28 14.46 26.42
CA LEU A 181 1.26 13.13 25.82
C LEU A 181 0.02 12.31 26.19
N LEU A 182 -0.48 12.46 27.42
CA LEU A 182 -1.74 11.80 27.82
C LEU A 182 -2.92 12.27 26.97
N GLU A 183 -2.97 13.55 26.64
CA GLU A 183 -3.96 14.11 25.73
C GLU A 183 -3.91 13.43 24.36
N VAL A 184 -2.72 13.28 23.78
CA VAL A 184 -2.54 12.62 22.47
C VAL A 184 -3.08 11.19 22.46
N VAL A 185 -2.83 10.43 23.53
CA VAL A 185 -3.35 9.05 23.64
C VAL A 185 -4.88 9.04 23.63
N ILE A 186 -5.51 9.99 24.34
CA ILE A 186 -6.97 10.12 24.36
C ILE A 186 -7.51 10.51 22.97
N ASP A 187 -6.86 11.46 22.31
CA ASP A 187 -7.28 11.91 20.98
C ASP A 187 -7.19 10.78 19.94
N VAL A 188 -6.08 10.04 19.92
CA VAL A 188 -5.93 8.86 19.06
C VAL A 188 -7.02 7.84 19.33
N ALA A 189 -7.29 7.52 20.61
CA ALA A 189 -8.33 6.58 20.99
C ALA A 189 -9.72 7.03 20.52
N MET A 190 -10.01 8.33 20.64
CA MET A 190 -11.30 8.90 20.19
C MET A 190 -11.44 8.88 18.66
N VAL A 191 -10.37 9.17 17.91
CA VAL A 191 -10.41 9.05 16.43
C VAL A 191 -10.60 7.59 16.00
N MET A 192 -9.90 6.65 16.66
CA MET A 192 -10.08 5.21 16.39
C MET A 192 -11.51 4.76 16.69
N LEU A 193 -12.08 5.21 17.80
CA LEU A 193 -13.48 4.93 18.14
C LEU A 193 -14.43 5.51 17.10
N ALA A 194 -14.21 6.72 16.63
CA ALA A 194 -15.05 7.35 15.62
C ALA A 194 -14.97 6.63 14.26
N LEU A 195 -13.76 6.21 13.83
CA LEU A 195 -13.59 5.39 12.62
C LEU A 195 -14.39 4.07 12.76
N TYR A 196 -14.29 3.41 13.90
CA TYR A 196 -15.01 2.16 14.17
C TYR A 196 -16.55 2.35 14.12
N VAL A 197 -17.08 3.39 14.78
CA VAL A 197 -18.52 3.69 14.81
C VAL A 197 -19.06 4.06 13.42
N CYS A 198 -18.29 4.78 12.63
CA CYS A 198 -18.66 5.16 11.27
C CYS A 198 -18.45 4.04 10.24
N GLY A 199 -17.89 2.89 10.63
CA GLY A 199 -17.63 1.77 9.74
C GLY A 199 -16.49 2.02 8.74
N GLU A 200 -15.62 2.99 9.03
CA GLU A 200 -14.45 3.30 8.21
C GLU A 200 -13.28 2.40 8.57
N SER A 201 -12.56 1.93 7.55
CA SER A 201 -11.37 1.09 7.76
C SER A 201 -10.15 1.91 8.19
N LEU A 202 -9.37 1.34 9.11
CA LEU A 202 -8.06 1.88 9.43
C LEU A 202 -7.10 1.56 8.28
N ASN A 203 -6.75 2.58 7.53
CA ASN A 203 -5.84 2.49 6.40
C ASN A 203 -4.69 3.51 6.52
N ILE A 204 -3.74 3.47 5.58
CA ILE A 204 -2.58 4.37 5.57
C ILE A 204 -3.02 5.84 5.60
N MET A 205 -4.07 6.19 4.85
CA MET A 205 -4.54 7.58 4.77
C MET A 205 -5.15 8.05 6.10
N SER A 206 -5.95 7.20 6.76
CA SER A 206 -6.49 7.54 8.10
C SER A 206 -5.39 7.64 9.15
N MET A 207 -4.34 6.80 9.09
CA MET A 207 -3.18 6.90 9.97
C MET A 207 -2.40 8.20 9.77
N ILE A 208 -2.16 8.61 8.53
CA ILE A 208 -1.54 9.91 8.23
C ILE A 208 -2.42 11.04 8.79
N GLY A 209 -3.74 10.94 8.63
CA GLY A 209 -4.70 11.91 9.20
C GLY A 209 -4.60 12.02 10.72
N ILE A 210 -4.49 10.89 11.43
CA ILE A 210 -4.29 10.85 12.90
C ILE A 210 -2.96 11.54 13.26
N ILE A 211 -1.86 11.22 12.59
CA ILE A 211 -0.55 11.82 12.88
C ILE A 211 -0.57 13.33 12.69
N VAL A 212 -1.18 13.81 11.60
CA VAL A 212 -1.33 15.25 11.34
C VAL A 212 -2.18 15.93 12.41
N ALA A 213 -3.34 15.36 12.77
CA ALA A 213 -4.21 15.90 13.81
C ALA A 213 -3.47 15.97 15.15
N CYS A 214 -2.77 14.91 15.55
CA CYS A 214 -1.94 14.91 16.79
C CYS A 214 -0.92 16.05 16.78
N GLY A 215 -0.21 16.27 15.67
CA GLY A 215 0.78 17.34 15.56
C GLY A 215 0.20 18.74 15.79
N ILE A 216 -1.01 19.01 15.28
CA ILE A 216 -1.69 20.30 15.45
C ILE A 216 -2.17 20.46 16.90
N ILE A 217 -2.79 19.42 17.47
CA ILE A 217 -3.32 19.46 18.85
C ILE A 217 -2.19 19.64 19.88
N ILE A 218 -1.07 18.94 19.69
CA ILE A 218 0.11 19.07 20.54
C ILE A 218 0.60 20.52 20.57
N ASN A 219 0.67 21.17 19.42
CA ASN A 219 1.09 22.57 19.33
C ASN A 219 0.17 23.50 20.15
N ASP A 220 -1.14 23.32 20.07
CA ASP A 220 -2.12 24.10 20.84
C ASP A 220 -1.98 23.87 22.36
N SER A 221 -1.71 22.63 22.77
CA SER A 221 -1.50 22.26 24.16
C SER A 221 -0.20 22.80 24.76
N ILE A 222 0.89 22.78 23.96
CA ILE A 222 2.17 23.42 24.36
C ILE A 222 1.96 24.90 24.68
N LEU A 223 1.29 25.64 23.77
CA LEU A 223 1.03 27.06 23.93
C LEU A 223 0.14 27.36 25.16
N LYS A 224 -0.78 26.46 25.47
CA LYS A 224 -1.64 26.58 26.64
C LYS A 224 -0.86 26.40 27.94
N VAL A 225 -0.09 25.30 28.03
CA VAL A 225 0.75 25.01 29.20
C VAL A 225 1.79 26.13 29.44
N ASP A 226 2.44 26.60 28.38
CA ASP A 226 3.37 27.74 28.48
C ASP A 226 2.69 29.01 28.99
N THR A 227 1.48 29.32 28.54
CA THR A 227 0.73 30.48 29.01
C THR A 227 0.36 30.34 30.48
N ILE A 228 -0.07 29.14 30.93
CA ILE A 228 -0.36 28.87 32.36
C ILE A 228 0.92 29.07 33.18
N ASN A 229 2.05 28.51 32.72
CA ASN A 229 3.33 28.66 33.41
C ASN A 229 3.76 30.12 33.60
N ARG A 230 3.65 30.92 32.53
CA ARG A 230 4.01 32.35 32.58
C ARG A 230 3.14 33.12 33.57
N LEU A 231 1.83 32.92 33.53
CA LEU A 231 0.90 33.58 34.41
C LEU A 231 1.11 33.15 35.89
N TYR A 232 1.33 31.85 36.10
CA TYR A 232 1.59 31.33 37.44
C TYR A 232 2.91 31.83 38.02
N ARG A 233 4.00 31.85 37.24
CA ARG A 233 5.30 32.39 37.65
C ARG A 233 5.21 33.90 38.02
N ARG A 234 4.48 34.68 37.20
CA ARG A 234 4.24 36.10 37.45
C ARG A 234 3.48 36.33 38.74
N ASN A 235 2.38 35.61 38.95
CA ASN A 235 1.59 35.72 40.19
C ASN A 235 2.40 35.33 41.44
N LYS A 236 3.32 34.38 41.32
CA LYS A 236 4.20 33.96 42.40
C LYS A 236 5.26 35.04 42.77
N GLN A 237 5.76 35.77 41.76
CA GLN A 237 6.69 36.88 41.99
C GLN A 237 6.01 38.07 42.70
N ASP A 238 4.71 38.29 42.47
CA ASP A 238 3.92 39.33 43.09
C ASP A 238 3.50 38.98 44.54
N GLY A 239 4.11 37.92 45.15
CA GLY A 239 3.85 37.50 46.54
C GLY A 239 2.57 36.68 46.74
N ASN A 240 1.86 36.35 45.69
CA ASN A 240 0.58 35.66 45.74
C ASN A 240 0.77 34.16 45.42
N ALA A 241 1.19 33.35 46.35
CA ALA A 241 1.33 31.90 46.23
C ALA A 241 0.17 31.18 46.92
N GLY A 242 -0.59 30.35 46.14
CA GLY A 242 -1.68 29.53 46.69
C GLY A 242 -2.58 28.93 45.62
N ASN A 243 -3.42 27.96 46.02
CA ASN A 243 -4.30 27.23 45.10
C ASN A 243 -5.28 28.15 44.34
N LEU A 244 -5.73 29.25 44.97
CA LEU A 244 -6.61 30.24 44.36
C LEU A 244 -5.92 30.98 43.22
N HIS A 245 -4.63 31.30 43.38
CA HIS A 245 -3.84 31.98 42.33
C HIS A 245 -3.49 31.07 41.19
N LEU A 246 -3.25 29.77 41.47
CA LEU A 246 -3.10 28.74 40.43
C LEU A 246 -4.38 28.63 39.59
N LEU A 247 -5.55 28.51 40.22
CA LEU A 247 -6.84 28.43 39.51
C LEU A 247 -7.08 29.69 38.66
N LYS A 248 -6.78 30.89 39.23
CA LYS A 248 -6.90 32.15 38.48
C LYS A 248 -5.98 32.19 37.26
N ALA A 249 -4.73 31.72 37.39
CA ALA A 249 -3.80 31.63 36.26
C ALA A 249 -4.30 30.69 35.18
N ILE A 250 -4.83 29.51 35.53
CA ILE A 250 -5.40 28.53 34.62
C ILE A 250 -6.62 29.11 33.88
N MET A 251 -7.56 29.72 34.61
CA MET A 251 -8.76 30.33 34.03
C MET A 251 -8.40 31.48 33.06
N THR A 252 -7.49 32.35 33.46
CA THR A 252 -7.01 33.45 32.60
C THR A 252 -6.31 32.94 31.35
N ALA A 253 -5.43 31.95 31.48
CA ALA A 253 -4.77 31.30 30.32
C ALA A 253 -5.79 30.68 29.41
N GLY A 254 -6.79 29.95 29.95
CA GLY A 254 -7.89 29.38 29.19
C GLY A 254 -8.62 30.43 28.36
N HIS A 255 -9.05 31.53 28.98
CA HIS A 255 -9.72 32.62 28.26
C HIS A 255 -8.83 33.25 27.15
N MET A 256 -7.55 33.46 27.43
CA MET A 256 -6.62 34.04 26.45
C MET A 256 -6.39 33.14 25.24
N ARG A 257 -6.37 31.80 25.43
CA ARG A 257 -6.07 30.83 24.42
C ARG A 257 -7.31 30.23 23.73
N LEU A 258 -8.50 30.36 24.31
CA LEU A 258 -9.74 29.81 23.77
C LEU A 258 -9.99 30.29 22.35
N LYS A 259 -9.97 31.61 22.10
CA LYS A 259 -10.26 32.20 20.80
C LYS A 259 -9.26 31.80 19.71
N PRO A 260 -7.94 31.87 19.90
CA PRO A 260 -6.97 31.39 18.92
C PRO A 260 -7.12 29.88 18.61
N ILE A 261 -7.27 29.03 19.61
CA ILE A 261 -7.37 27.57 19.43
C ILE A 261 -8.65 27.21 18.66
N VAL A 262 -9.79 27.75 19.06
CA VAL A 262 -11.05 27.49 18.34
C VAL A 262 -10.98 28.01 16.89
N MET A 263 -10.30 29.13 16.65
CA MET A 263 -10.15 29.70 15.33
C MET A 263 -9.27 28.84 14.43
N THR A 264 -8.13 28.32 14.95
CA THR A 264 -7.24 27.40 14.22
C THR A 264 -7.96 26.09 13.88
N SER A 265 -8.64 25.48 14.84
CA SER A 265 -9.39 24.24 14.65
C SER A 265 -10.52 24.41 13.64
N LEU A 266 -11.29 25.49 13.75
CA LEU A 266 -12.42 25.77 12.84
C LEU A 266 -11.93 26.01 11.40
N THR A 267 -10.87 26.80 11.24
CA THR A 267 -10.31 27.07 9.91
C THR A 267 -9.73 25.80 9.27
N THR A 268 -9.04 24.96 10.04
CA THR A 268 -8.51 23.67 9.53
C THR A 268 -9.63 22.72 9.13
N VAL A 269 -10.66 22.58 9.98
CA VAL A 269 -11.83 21.73 9.69
C VAL A 269 -12.52 22.22 8.43
N LEU A 270 -12.83 23.53 8.32
CA LEU A 270 -13.51 24.08 7.15
C LEU A 270 -12.67 23.94 5.86
N ALA A 271 -11.35 24.04 5.94
CA ALA A 271 -10.47 23.86 4.79
C ALA A 271 -10.48 22.40 4.26
N ILE A 272 -10.71 21.43 5.16
CA ILE A 272 -10.67 20.00 4.83
C ILE A 272 -12.05 19.45 4.46
N VAL A 273 -13.16 20.07 4.90
CA VAL A 273 -14.54 19.64 4.58
C VAL A 273 -14.77 19.34 3.09
N PRO A 274 -14.28 20.15 2.12
CA PRO A 274 -14.47 19.82 0.71
C PRO A 274 -13.89 18.45 0.28
N LEU A 275 -12.86 17.96 0.98
CA LEU A 275 -12.23 16.66 0.70
C LEU A 275 -13.05 15.46 1.20
N LEU A 276 -14.14 15.68 1.94
CA LEU A 276 -15.09 14.63 2.33
C LEU A 276 -16.02 14.20 1.19
N HIS A 277 -16.00 14.90 0.06
CA HIS A 277 -16.83 14.54 -1.09
C HIS A 277 -16.33 13.24 -1.73
N ARG A 278 -17.24 12.26 -1.91
CA ARG A 278 -16.94 10.95 -2.51
C ARG A 278 -17.38 10.91 -3.96
N GLY A 279 -16.84 11.75 -4.83
CA GLY A 279 -17.26 11.83 -6.25
C GLY A 279 -16.35 11.07 -7.20
N ASP A 280 -15.05 11.07 -6.94
CA ASP A 280 -14.01 10.58 -7.84
C ASP A 280 -13.06 9.59 -7.12
N MET A 281 -12.27 8.83 -7.92
CA MET A 281 -11.29 7.89 -7.38
C MET A 281 -10.24 8.57 -6.45
N GLY A 282 -9.85 9.80 -6.77
CA GLY A 282 -8.94 10.59 -5.94
C GLY A 282 -9.55 11.01 -4.61
N SER A 283 -10.83 11.36 -4.61
CA SER A 283 -11.57 11.74 -3.39
C SER A 283 -11.81 10.54 -2.47
N ALA A 284 -11.98 9.34 -3.02
CA ALA A 284 -12.12 8.12 -2.23
C ALA A 284 -10.86 7.80 -1.41
N LEU A 285 -9.67 8.13 -1.92
CA LEU A 285 -8.40 7.98 -1.18
C LEU A 285 -8.23 9.06 -0.11
N GLN A 286 -8.68 10.29 -0.36
CA GLN A 286 -8.52 11.43 0.56
C GLN A 286 -9.55 11.44 1.68
N TYR A 287 -10.69 10.77 1.50
CA TYR A 287 -11.77 10.75 2.46
C TYR A 287 -11.35 10.24 3.86
N PRO A 288 -10.67 9.08 4.01
CA PRO A 288 -10.27 8.59 5.33
C PRO A 288 -9.29 9.53 6.05
N LEU A 289 -8.38 10.16 5.30
CA LEU A 289 -7.46 11.17 5.80
C LEU A 289 -8.21 12.38 6.35
N SER A 290 -9.12 12.94 5.53
CA SER A 290 -9.91 14.12 5.86
C SER A 290 -10.82 13.87 7.05
N PHE A 291 -11.46 12.71 7.08
CA PHE A 291 -12.32 12.27 8.17
C PHE A 291 -11.55 12.17 9.50
N ALA A 292 -10.38 11.54 9.50
CA ALA A 292 -9.53 11.42 10.68
C ALA A 292 -9.07 12.79 11.20
N ILE A 293 -8.67 13.71 10.31
CA ILE A 293 -8.26 15.06 10.71
C ILE A 293 -9.44 15.85 11.29
N ILE A 294 -10.61 15.83 10.66
CA ILE A 294 -11.78 16.57 11.13
C ILE A 294 -12.19 16.11 12.52
N ILE A 295 -12.28 14.80 12.74
CA ILE A 295 -12.64 14.23 14.02
C ILE A 295 -11.55 14.50 15.06
N GLY A 296 -10.28 14.22 14.73
CA GLY A 296 -9.16 14.48 15.60
C GLY A 296 -9.13 15.94 16.05
N MET A 297 -9.22 16.89 15.12
CA MET A 297 -9.24 18.31 15.43
C MET A 297 -10.45 18.73 16.28
N SER A 298 -11.65 18.21 15.98
CA SER A 298 -12.87 18.58 16.70
C SER A 298 -12.83 18.04 18.15
N VAL A 299 -12.52 16.75 18.29
CA VAL A 299 -12.45 16.09 19.61
C VAL A 299 -11.24 16.57 20.40
N GLY A 300 -10.07 16.59 19.75
CA GLY A 300 -8.82 17.02 20.39
C GLY A 300 -8.88 18.45 20.89
N THR A 301 -9.52 19.37 20.15
CA THR A 301 -9.74 20.72 20.66
C THR A 301 -10.59 20.72 21.94
N MET A 302 -11.66 19.93 22.00
CA MET A 302 -12.47 19.80 23.20
C MET A 302 -11.67 19.18 24.35
N VAL A 303 -10.97 18.09 24.10
CA VAL A 303 -10.13 17.41 25.10
C VAL A 303 -9.05 18.38 25.62
N SER A 304 -8.35 19.08 24.73
CA SER A 304 -7.34 20.06 25.07
C SER A 304 -7.87 21.20 25.97
N LEU A 305 -9.07 21.69 25.67
CA LEU A 305 -9.65 22.79 26.46
C LEU A 305 -10.01 22.40 27.87
N PHE A 306 -10.40 21.16 28.13
CA PHE A 306 -10.84 20.69 29.44
C PHE A 306 -9.77 19.87 30.18
N LEU A 307 -9.17 18.88 29.48
CA LEU A 307 -8.26 17.93 30.12
C LEU A 307 -6.95 18.59 30.57
N VAL A 308 -6.32 19.39 29.72
CA VAL A 308 -5.02 20.00 30.03
C VAL A 308 -5.10 20.91 31.25
N PRO A 309 -6.06 21.86 31.34
CA PRO A 309 -6.24 22.67 32.55
C PRO A 309 -6.56 21.86 33.81
N LEU A 310 -7.41 20.81 33.65
CA LEU A 310 -7.80 19.94 34.74
C LEU A 310 -6.61 19.16 35.30
N MET A 311 -5.85 18.51 34.43
CA MET A 311 -4.66 17.74 34.82
C MET A 311 -3.58 18.62 35.41
N TYR A 312 -3.38 19.80 34.82
CA TYR A 312 -2.44 20.79 35.38
C TYR A 312 -2.85 21.20 36.78
N TYR A 313 -4.15 21.48 37.01
CA TYR A 313 -4.67 21.83 38.36
C TYR A 313 -4.50 20.69 39.36
N LEU A 314 -4.86 19.46 39.00
CA LEU A 314 -4.78 18.29 39.89
C LEU A 314 -3.34 18.02 40.36
N ILE A 315 -2.37 18.17 39.46
CA ILE A 315 -0.97 17.87 39.74
C ILE A 315 -0.30 18.99 40.57
N TYR A 316 -0.61 20.24 40.26
CA TYR A 316 0.03 21.40 40.92
C TYR A 316 -0.77 21.95 42.10
N ARG A 317 -1.96 21.39 42.38
CA ARG A 317 -2.72 21.70 43.60
C ARG A 317 -1.99 21.11 44.82
N LYS A 318 -1.47 21.99 45.67
CA LYS A 318 -0.91 21.67 46.99
C LYS A 318 -1.92 21.95 48.08
#